data_807ad055470165ee1ba7e5f992e6a0cd
#
_entry.id   807ad055470165ee1ba7e5f992e6a0cd
#
_cell.length_a   1.000
_cell.length_b   1.000
_cell.length_c   1.000
_cell.angle_alpha   90.00
_cell.angle_beta   90.00
_cell.angle_gamma   90.00
#
_symmetry.space_group_name_H-M   'P 1'
#
loop_
_entity.id
_entity.type
_entity.pdbx_description
1 polymer ?
#
loop_
_entity_poly.entity_id
_entity_poly.type
_entity_poly.pdbx_seq_one_letter_code
_entity_poly.pdbx_strand_id
1 'polypeptide(L)'
;MYDARTGLMAALVFALTPANCALSFLLTIDAPLLLCWTGAMLGLWRMLDSERSEAWSALILALFLTGGLLSKQMALCFYPLTFLMLLVCPAYRPVLKSPWFWTALILPLLALLPTLVWNAQHDWVTFSHTSHHFETGSPTLTVRLVRFFEFLGSGLGLLTPLIGVLMGIVLLAALF
;
A
#
# COMPACT_ATOMS: atom_id res chain seq x y z
N MET A 1 8.54 -10.49 -15.76
CA MET A 1 7.59 -10.82 -14.69
C MET A 1 7.02 -12.21 -14.93
N TYR A 2 6.25 -12.71 -14.01
CA TYR A 2 5.63 -14.03 -14.05
C TYR A 2 4.68 -14.20 -15.24
N ASP A 3 4.35 -15.45 -15.58
CA ASP A 3 3.43 -15.78 -16.66
C ASP A 3 1.95 -15.49 -16.30
N ALA A 4 1.05 -15.55 -17.29
CA ALA A 4 -0.36 -15.28 -17.09
C ALA A 4 -1.03 -16.26 -16.11
N ARG A 5 -0.51 -17.49 -16.02
CA ARG A 5 -1.00 -18.51 -15.09
C ARG A 5 -0.73 -18.14 -13.64
N THR A 6 0.50 -17.72 -13.35
CA THR A 6 0.89 -17.25 -12.01
C THR A 6 0.10 -16.01 -11.63
N GLY A 7 -0.11 -15.07 -12.58
CA GLY A 7 -0.94 -13.89 -12.35
C GLY A 7 -2.40 -14.24 -12.02
N LEU A 8 -3.00 -15.18 -12.75
CA LEU A 8 -4.36 -15.65 -12.47
C LEU A 8 -4.47 -16.31 -11.09
N MET A 9 -3.51 -17.18 -10.75
CA MET A 9 -3.50 -17.85 -9.45
C MET A 9 -3.34 -16.85 -8.30
N ALA A 10 -2.46 -15.86 -8.44
CA ALA A 10 -2.31 -14.79 -7.46
C ALA A 10 -3.61 -14.00 -7.27
N ALA A 11 -4.29 -13.65 -8.37
CA ALA A 11 -5.56 -12.94 -8.33
C ALA A 11 -6.67 -13.78 -7.65
N LEU A 12 -6.73 -15.07 -7.92
CA LEU A 12 -7.69 -15.97 -7.28
C LEU A 12 -7.42 -16.12 -5.78
N VAL A 13 -6.16 -16.32 -5.38
CA VAL A 13 -5.77 -16.38 -3.95
C VAL A 13 -6.14 -15.10 -3.25
N PHE A 14 -5.84 -13.94 -3.84
CA PHE A 14 -6.20 -12.64 -3.29
C PHE A 14 -7.73 -12.48 -3.15
N ALA A 15 -8.49 -12.78 -4.20
CA ALA A 15 -9.94 -12.64 -4.20
C ALA A 15 -10.64 -13.58 -3.20
N LEU A 16 -10.11 -14.81 -3.02
CA LEU A 16 -10.67 -15.81 -2.12
C LEU A 16 -10.18 -15.71 -0.69
N THR A 17 -9.27 -14.79 -0.39
CA THR A 17 -8.83 -14.53 0.99
C THR A 17 -10.01 -14.04 1.83
N PRO A 18 -10.33 -14.66 2.98
CA PRO A 18 -11.51 -14.33 3.78
C PRO A 18 -11.61 -12.85 4.16
N ALA A 19 -10.48 -12.21 4.45
CA ALA A 19 -10.44 -10.79 4.75
C ALA A 19 -10.93 -9.94 3.57
N ASN A 20 -10.48 -10.24 2.34
CA ASN A 20 -10.92 -9.52 1.14
C ASN A 20 -12.39 -9.79 0.81
N CYS A 21 -12.86 -11.03 1.01
CA CYS A 21 -14.28 -11.34 0.88
C CYS A 21 -15.12 -10.50 1.86
N ALA A 22 -14.75 -10.47 3.13
CA ALA A 22 -15.46 -9.70 4.15
C ALA A 22 -15.45 -8.19 3.85
N LEU A 23 -14.29 -7.62 3.48
CA LEU A 23 -14.16 -6.21 3.12
C LEU A 23 -14.97 -5.84 1.88
N SER A 24 -15.09 -6.75 0.91
CA SER A 24 -15.90 -6.53 -0.29
C SER A 24 -17.39 -6.47 0.01
N PHE A 25 -17.88 -7.28 0.96
CA PHE A 25 -19.28 -7.24 1.40
C PHE A 25 -19.60 -6.01 2.24
N LEU A 26 -18.66 -5.52 3.05
CA LEU A 26 -18.87 -4.40 3.96
C LEU A 26 -18.78 -3.03 3.28
N LEU A 27 -18.45 -2.97 1.98
CA LEU A 27 -18.28 -1.71 1.24
C LEU A 27 -17.41 -0.68 1.98
N THR A 28 -16.32 -1.13 2.58
CA THR A 28 -15.41 -0.28 3.33
C THR A 28 -14.54 0.54 2.38
N ILE A 29 -13.98 1.66 2.90
CA ILE A 29 -12.99 2.48 2.17
C ILE A 29 -11.70 1.71 1.81
N ASP A 30 -11.52 0.51 2.35
CA ASP A 30 -10.36 -0.33 2.08
C ASP A 30 -10.44 -1.00 0.69
N ALA A 31 -11.65 -1.32 0.20
CA ALA A 31 -11.83 -1.92 -1.13
C ALA A 31 -11.31 -1.00 -2.27
N PRO A 32 -11.73 0.28 -2.35
CA PRO A 32 -11.17 1.21 -3.34
C PRO A 32 -9.68 1.51 -3.09
N LEU A 33 -9.22 1.52 -1.84
CA LEU A 33 -7.80 1.66 -1.54
C LEU A 33 -6.98 0.51 -2.13
N LEU A 34 -7.40 -0.74 -1.95
CA LEU A 34 -6.71 -1.93 -2.49
C LEU A 34 -6.66 -1.92 -4.02
N LEU A 35 -7.76 -1.54 -4.67
CA LEU A 35 -7.79 -1.36 -6.13
C LEU A 35 -6.77 -0.32 -6.56
N CYS A 36 -6.79 0.85 -5.93
CA CYS A 36 -5.88 1.94 -6.23
C CYS A 36 -4.42 1.58 -5.94
N TRP A 37 -4.16 0.88 -4.85
CA TRP A 37 -2.83 0.40 -4.51
C TRP A 37 -2.27 -0.55 -5.57
N THR A 38 -3.08 -1.53 -5.99
CA THR A 38 -2.71 -2.49 -7.04
C THR A 38 -2.46 -1.80 -8.38
N GLY A 39 -3.32 -0.84 -8.74
CA GLY A 39 -3.15 -0.04 -9.95
C GLY A 39 -1.91 0.84 -9.90
N ALA A 40 -1.58 1.44 -8.75
CA ALA A 40 -0.37 2.21 -8.56
C ALA A 40 0.89 1.33 -8.67
N MET A 41 0.88 0.11 -8.10
CA MET A 41 1.96 -0.87 -8.29
C MET A 41 2.14 -1.24 -9.76
N LEU A 42 1.05 -1.44 -10.50
CA LEU A 42 1.09 -1.70 -11.93
C LEU A 42 1.72 -0.50 -12.68
N GLY A 43 1.29 0.72 -12.38
CA GLY A 43 1.84 1.95 -12.98
C GLY A 43 3.33 2.09 -12.71
N LEU A 44 3.76 1.89 -11.46
CA LEU A 44 5.17 1.93 -11.07
C LEU A 44 5.97 0.85 -11.80
N TRP A 45 5.49 -0.38 -11.81
CA TRP A 45 6.17 -1.47 -12.53
C TRP A 45 6.34 -1.15 -14.01
N ARG A 46 5.31 -0.60 -14.67
CA ARG A 46 5.39 -0.19 -16.08
C ARG A 46 6.41 0.93 -16.32
N MET A 47 6.61 1.82 -15.34
CA MET A 47 7.65 2.85 -15.41
C MET A 47 9.06 2.30 -15.25
N LEU A 48 9.21 1.18 -14.57
CA LEU A 48 10.50 0.50 -14.41
C LEU A 48 10.87 -0.34 -15.64
N ASP A 49 9.94 -0.57 -16.54
CA ASP A 49 10.12 -1.32 -17.79
C ASP A 49 10.44 -0.33 -18.93
N SER A 50 11.69 -0.34 -19.38
CA SER A 50 12.19 0.58 -20.40
C SER A 50 11.54 0.43 -21.79
N GLU A 51 10.84 -0.68 -22.04
CA GLU A 51 10.16 -0.92 -23.31
C GLU A 51 8.78 -0.25 -23.38
N ARG A 52 8.32 0.37 -22.28
CA ARG A 52 6.97 0.94 -22.17
C ARG A 52 6.99 2.46 -22.23
N SER A 53 5.88 3.03 -22.68
CA SER A 53 5.69 4.48 -22.68
C SER A 53 5.71 5.02 -21.26
N GLU A 54 6.70 5.87 -20.97
CA GLU A 54 6.84 6.52 -19.64
C GLU A 54 5.62 7.38 -19.31
N ALA A 55 5.15 8.20 -20.25
CA ALA A 55 4.02 9.11 -20.04
C ALA A 55 2.73 8.35 -19.70
N TRP A 56 2.44 7.25 -20.41
CA TRP A 56 1.26 6.45 -20.14
C TRP A 56 1.35 5.70 -18.82
N SER A 57 2.53 5.20 -18.48
CA SER A 57 2.82 4.55 -17.19
C SER A 57 2.70 5.51 -16.02
N ALA A 58 3.19 6.75 -16.19
CA ALA A 58 3.05 7.83 -15.22
C ALA A 58 1.59 8.24 -15.00
N LEU A 59 0.80 8.31 -16.08
CA LEU A 59 -0.63 8.59 -15.99
C LEU A 59 -1.37 7.53 -15.16
N ILE A 60 -1.08 6.26 -15.41
CA ILE A 60 -1.66 5.15 -14.62
C ILE A 60 -1.27 5.29 -13.14
N LEU A 61 0.02 5.49 -12.86
CA LEU A 61 0.52 5.66 -11.51
C LEU A 61 -0.15 6.84 -10.80
N ALA A 62 -0.19 8.02 -11.45
CA ALA A 62 -0.79 9.22 -10.89
C ALA A 62 -2.30 9.06 -10.63
N LEU A 63 -3.04 8.47 -11.58
CA LEU A 63 -4.48 8.26 -11.46
C LEU A 63 -4.82 7.39 -10.24
N PHE A 64 -4.12 6.26 -10.11
CA PHE A 64 -4.37 5.34 -9.02
C PHE A 64 -3.84 5.85 -7.67
N LEU A 65 -2.73 6.59 -7.63
CA LEU A 65 -2.30 7.27 -6.39
C LEU A 65 -3.29 8.34 -5.96
N THR A 66 -3.81 9.13 -6.90
CA THR A 66 -4.86 10.13 -6.62
C THR A 66 -6.10 9.46 -6.03
N GLY A 67 -6.61 8.41 -6.67
CA GLY A 67 -7.76 7.65 -6.17
C GLY A 67 -7.51 7.04 -4.80
N GLY A 68 -6.31 6.51 -4.56
CA GLY A 68 -5.91 5.97 -3.27
C GLY A 68 -5.89 7.02 -2.15
N LEU A 69 -5.30 8.20 -2.42
CA LEU A 69 -5.25 9.31 -1.46
C LEU A 69 -6.64 9.88 -1.14
N LEU A 70 -7.53 9.93 -2.13
CA LEU A 70 -8.93 10.32 -1.92
C LEU A 70 -9.72 9.27 -1.14
N SER A 71 -9.36 8.00 -1.29
CA SER A 71 -10.02 6.90 -0.55
C SER A 71 -9.57 6.86 0.91
N LYS A 72 -8.25 6.82 1.14
CA LYS A 72 -7.67 6.70 2.49
C LYS A 72 -6.24 7.25 2.52
N GLN A 73 -5.93 8.05 3.53
CA GLN A 73 -4.60 8.66 3.70
C GLN A 73 -3.47 7.62 3.84
N MET A 74 -3.80 6.36 4.16
CA MET A 74 -2.85 5.25 4.16
C MET A 74 -2.16 5.03 2.80
N ALA A 75 -2.74 5.52 1.70
CA ALA A 75 -2.08 5.54 0.40
C ALA A 75 -0.75 6.32 0.39
N LEU A 76 -0.53 7.25 1.34
CA LEU A 76 0.76 7.92 1.54
C LEU A 76 1.90 6.94 1.82
N CYS A 77 1.63 5.77 2.40
CA CYS A 77 2.65 4.75 2.64
C CYS A 77 3.28 4.22 1.34
N PHE A 78 2.63 4.41 0.20
CA PHE A 78 3.19 4.03 -1.09
C PHE A 78 4.51 4.76 -1.41
N TYR A 79 4.63 6.02 -0.99
CA TYR A 79 5.82 6.84 -1.25
C TYR A 79 7.07 6.31 -0.55
N PRO A 80 7.12 6.17 0.78
CA PRO A 80 8.29 5.63 1.46
C PRO A 80 8.61 4.20 1.02
N LEU A 81 7.61 3.37 0.70
CA LEU A 81 7.84 2.01 0.19
C LEU A 81 8.46 2.02 -1.21
N THR A 82 8.04 2.94 -2.10
CA THR A 82 8.66 3.12 -3.42
C THR A 82 10.13 3.55 -3.28
N PHE A 83 10.42 4.52 -2.40
CA PHE A 83 11.79 4.96 -2.18
C PHE A 83 12.66 3.87 -1.51
N LEU A 84 12.10 3.12 -0.58
CA LEU A 84 12.77 1.97 0.04
C LEU A 84 13.11 0.91 -1.02
N MET A 85 12.20 0.59 -1.92
CA MET A 85 12.43 -0.32 -3.04
C MET A 85 13.60 0.17 -3.92
N LEU A 86 13.62 1.46 -4.28
CA LEU A 86 14.70 2.06 -5.08
C LEU A 86 16.03 2.09 -4.32
N LEU A 87 15.99 2.17 -3.00
CA LEU A 87 17.18 2.10 -2.15
C LEU A 87 17.77 0.69 -2.17
N VAL A 88 16.93 -0.33 -2.00
CA VAL A 88 17.33 -1.75 -1.95
C VAL A 88 17.68 -2.31 -3.33
N CYS A 89 17.02 -1.84 -4.40
CA CYS A 89 17.19 -2.33 -5.77
C CYS A 89 17.84 -1.26 -6.68
N PRO A 90 19.18 -1.14 -6.73
CA PRO A 90 19.88 -0.11 -7.51
C PRO A 90 19.57 -0.15 -9.01
N ALA A 91 19.21 -1.33 -9.55
CA ALA A 91 18.88 -1.52 -10.96
C ALA A 91 17.68 -0.64 -11.41
N TYR A 92 16.79 -0.25 -10.49
CA TYR A 92 15.61 0.57 -10.80
C TYR A 92 15.83 2.07 -10.59
N ARG A 93 16.96 2.50 -10.03
CA ARG A 93 17.27 3.92 -9.79
C ARG A 93 17.27 4.82 -11.04
N PRO A 94 17.50 4.32 -12.26
CA PRO A 94 17.40 5.17 -13.46
C PRO A 94 16.05 5.88 -13.59
N VAL A 95 14.95 5.33 -13.04
CA VAL A 95 13.62 5.95 -13.05
C VAL A 95 13.62 7.33 -12.37
N LEU A 96 14.51 7.57 -11.41
CA LEU A 96 14.65 8.87 -10.72
C LEU A 96 15.06 10.01 -11.67
N LYS A 97 15.61 9.68 -12.85
CA LYS A 97 15.98 10.68 -13.86
C LYS A 97 14.80 11.08 -14.75
N SER A 98 13.72 10.31 -14.73
CA SER A 98 12.52 10.59 -15.52
C SER A 98 11.68 11.70 -14.89
N PRO A 99 11.38 12.79 -15.60
CA PRO A 99 10.46 13.81 -15.13
C PRO A 99 9.04 13.27 -14.94
N TRP A 100 8.65 12.28 -15.73
CA TRP A 100 7.36 11.62 -15.61
C TRP A 100 7.17 10.89 -14.29
N PHE A 101 8.25 10.32 -13.74
CA PHE A 101 8.22 9.68 -12.42
C PHE A 101 7.87 10.70 -11.32
N TRP A 102 8.54 11.83 -11.31
CA TRP A 102 8.29 12.88 -10.32
C TRP A 102 6.90 13.49 -10.48
N THR A 103 6.47 13.73 -11.72
CA THR A 103 5.11 14.22 -11.99
C THR A 103 4.07 13.24 -11.45
N ALA A 104 4.26 11.93 -11.68
CA ALA A 104 3.35 10.90 -11.20
C ALA A 104 3.29 10.76 -9.67
N LEU A 105 4.34 11.15 -8.97
CA LEU A 105 4.34 11.15 -7.50
C LEU A 105 3.85 12.48 -6.91
N ILE A 106 4.20 13.62 -7.50
CA ILE A 106 3.89 14.94 -6.91
C ILE A 106 2.45 15.35 -7.19
N LEU A 107 1.96 15.16 -8.43
CA LEU A 107 0.61 15.60 -8.81
C LEU A 107 -0.50 14.99 -7.93
N PRO A 108 -0.47 13.69 -7.57
CA PRO A 108 -1.47 13.10 -6.70
C PRO A 108 -1.56 13.72 -5.31
N LEU A 109 -0.48 14.33 -4.79
CA LEU A 109 -0.50 14.99 -3.48
C LEU A 109 -1.49 16.16 -3.43
N LEU A 110 -1.84 16.75 -4.57
CA LEU A 110 -2.89 17.77 -4.65
C LEU A 110 -4.26 17.25 -4.20
N ALA A 111 -4.49 15.94 -4.27
CA ALA A 111 -5.70 15.32 -3.76
C ALA A 111 -5.86 15.43 -2.22
N LEU A 112 -4.78 15.76 -1.51
CA LEU A 112 -4.84 16.00 -0.06
C LEU A 112 -5.31 17.42 0.27
N LEU A 113 -5.28 18.37 -0.68
CA LEU A 113 -5.63 19.76 -0.43
C LEU A 113 -7.03 19.94 0.19
N PRO A 114 -8.10 19.29 -0.31
CA PRO A 114 -9.43 19.42 0.31
C PRO A 114 -9.43 19.02 1.78
N THR A 115 -8.77 17.91 2.11
CA THR A 115 -8.66 17.43 3.50
C THR A 115 -7.84 18.38 4.37
N LEU A 116 -6.73 18.92 3.85
CA LEU A 116 -5.90 19.85 4.58
C LEU A 116 -6.62 21.18 4.83
N VAL A 117 -7.30 21.73 3.81
CA VAL A 117 -8.09 22.96 3.93
C VAL A 117 -9.22 22.77 4.94
N TRP A 118 -9.94 21.65 4.86
CA TRP A 118 -11.03 21.36 5.81
C TRP A 118 -10.49 21.26 7.25
N ASN A 119 -9.38 20.53 7.49
CA ASN A 119 -8.79 20.42 8.82
C ASN A 119 -8.29 21.77 9.35
N ALA A 120 -7.71 22.60 8.50
CA ALA A 120 -7.27 23.95 8.89
C ALA A 120 -8.42 24.85 9.34
N GLN A 121 -9.65 24.60 8.83
CA GLN A 121 -10.87 25.32 9.20
C GLN A 121 -11.60 24.71 10.42
N HIS A 122 -11.21 23.50 10.86
CA HIS A 122 -11.88 22.73 11.91
C HIS A 122 -10.91 22.28 13.01
N ASP A 123 -9.99 23.15 13.41
CA ASP A 123 -9.06 22.95 14.53
C ASP A 123 -8.27 21.64 14.48
N TRP A 124 -7.96 21.15 13.27
CA TRP A 124 -7.19 19.92 13.03
C TRP A 124 -7.76 18.68 13.71
N VAL A 125 -9.08 18.62 13.84
CA VAL A 125 -9.80 17.58 14.58
C VAL A 125 -9.42 16.16 14.15
N THR A 126 -9.16 15.93 12.85
CA THR A 126 -8.74 14.60 12.37
C THR A 126 -7.39 14.20 12.92
N PHE A 127 -6.44 15.12 13.00
CA PHE A 127 -5.11 14.87 13.56
C PHE A 127 -5.16 14.72 15.07
N SER A 128 -5.93 15.54 15.75
CA SER A 128 -6.17 15.44 17.20
C SER A 128 -6.77 14.07 17.55
N HIS A 129 -7.80 13.64 16.84
CA HIS A 129 -8.40 12.32 17.06
C HIS A 129 -7.40 11.18 16.84
N THR A 130 -6.56 11.28 15.82
CA THR A 130 -5.52 10.28 15.55
C THR A 130 -4.44 10.28 16.63
N SER A 131 -4.01 11.45 17.12
CA SER A 131 -2.98 11.54 18.17
C SER A 131 -3.43 10.92 19.49
N HIS A 132 -4.68 11.09 19.87
CA HIS A 132 -5.24 10.46 21.07
C HIS A 132 -5.16 8.93 21.07
N HIS A 133 -5.17 8.29 19.92
CA HIS A 133 -4.93 6.84 19.83
C HIS A 133 -3.50 6.43 20.20
N PHE A 134 -2.54 7.34 20.13
CA PHE A 134 -1.14 7.10 20.48
C PHE A 134 -0.78 7.57 21.90
N GLU A 135 -1.64 8.36 22.55
CA GLU A 135 -1.41 8.91 23.91
C GLU A 135 -1.70 7.90 25.02
N THR A 136 -2.09 6.68 24.73
CA THR A 136 -2.16 5.62 25.75
C THR A 136 -0.77 5.40 26.33
N GLY A 137 -0.64 5.73 27.62
CA GLY A 137 0.60 5.74 28.38
C GLY A 137 1.53 4.57 28.06
N SER A 138 2.82 4.76 28.20
CA SER A 138 3.86 3.80 27.80
C SER A 138 3.56 2.40 28.35
N PRO A 139 3.09 1.46 27.51
CA PRO A 139 2.75 0.13 27.99
C PRO A 139 4.01 -0.59 28.47
N THR A 140 3.91 -1.33 29.56
CA THR A 140 4.97 -2.22 30.06
C THR A 140 5.44 -3.16 28.92
N LEU A 141 6.70 -3.57 28.95
CA LEU A 141 7.27 -4.48 27.92
C LEU A 141 6.39 -5.72 27.71
N THR A 142 5.86 -6.28 28.79
CA THR A 142 4.94 -7.43 28.74
C THR A 142 3.70 -7.14 27.89
N VAL A 143 3.07 -5.97 28.05
CA VAL A 143 1.89 -5.57 27.28
C VAL A 143 2.24 -5.35 25.81
N ARG A 144 3.43 -4.83 25.50
CA ARG A 144 3.91 -4.68 24.12
C ARG A 144 4.09 -6.04 23.45
N LEU A 145 4.69 -7.00 24.14
CA LEU A 145 4.89 -8.35 23.62
C LEU A 145 3.55 -9.06 23.39
N VAL A 146 2.63 -8.98 24.36
CA VAL A 146 1.28 -9.58 24.20
C VAL A 146 0.58 -8.99 22.96
N ARG A 147 0.52 -7.65 22.82
CA ARG A 147 -0.09 -6.99 21.67
C ARG A 147 0.59 -7.36 20.34
N PHE A 148 1.91 -7.53 20.36
CA PHE A 148 2.65 -7.98 19.17
C PHE A 148 2.23 -9.39 18.75
N PHE A 149 2.13 -10.34 19.68
CA PHE A 149 1.67 -11.70 19.37
C PHE A 149 0.18 -11.76 19.02
N GLU A 150 -0.67 -10.94 19.62
CA GLU A 150 -2.06 -10.77 19.24
C GLU A 150 -2.19 -10.24 17.80
N PHE A 151 -1.38 -9.26 17.43
CA PHE A 151 -1.31 -8.73 16.06
C PHE A 151 -0.89 -9.81 15.06
N LEU A 152 0.17 -10.57 15.36
CA LEU A 152 0.61 -11.66 14.51
C LEU A 152 -0.44 -12.77 14.40
N GLY A 153 -1.05 -13.16 15.52
CA GLY A 153 -2.08 -14.20 15.56
C GLY A 153 -3.34 -13.80 14.78
N SER A 154 -3.81 -12.58 14.96
CA SER A 154 -4.95 -12.05 14.19
C SER A 154 -4.64 -11.91 12.70
N GLY A 155 -3.42 -11.48 12.34
CA GLY A 155 -2.96 -11.43 10.95
C GLY A 155 -2.97 -12.81 10.29
N LEU A 156 -2.45 -13.83 10.97
CA LEU A 156 -2.48 -15.22 10.50
C LEU A 156 -3.93 -15.76 10.38
N GLY A 157 -4.80 -15.38 11.32
CA GLY A 157 -6.22 -15.74 11.25
C GLY A 157 -6.95 -15.14 10.05
N LEU A 158 -6.64 -13.88 9.72
CA LEU A 158 -7.22 -13.18 8.57
C LEU A 158 -6.72 -13.74 7.21
N LEU A 159 -5.45 -14.17 7.15
CA LEU A 159 -4.84 -14.72 5.93
C LEU A 159 -5.18 -16.20 5.69
N THR A 160 -5.80 -16.87 6.64
CA THR A 160 -5.83 -18.31 6.82
C THR A 160 -4.44 -18.91 7.12
N PRO A 161 -4.33 -19.90 8.00
CA PRO A 161 -3.03 -20.51 8.35
C PRO A 161 -2.28 -21.06 7.12
N LEU A 162 -2.99 -21.56 6.12
CA LEU A 162 -2.40 -22.10 4.90
C LEU A 162 -1.67 -21.01 4.09
N ILE A 163 -2.32 -19.88 3.85
CA ILE A 163 -1.71 -18.76 3.11
C ILE A 163 -0.53 -18.19 3.89
N GLY A 164 -0.65 -18.05 5.21
CA GLY A 164 0.45 -17.58 6.08
C GLY A 164 1.68 -18.48 6.00
N VAL A 165 1.49 -19.80 6.03
CA VAL A 165 2.59 -20.78 5.89
C VAL A 165 3.21 -20.70 4.50
N LEU A 166 2.41 -20.66 3.43
CA LEU A 166 2.93 -20.53 2.07
C LEU A 166 3.73 -19.24 1.87
N MET A 167 3.25 -18.12 2.38
CA MET A 167 4.00 -16.84 2.36
C MET A 167 5.33 -16.95 3.12
N GLY A 168 5.33 -17.59 4.28
CA GLY A 168 6.55 -17.84 5.06
C GLY A 168 7.57 -18.67 4.28
N ILE A 169 7.14 -19.75 3.63
CA ILE A 169 8.00 -20.59 2.79
C ILE A 169 8.59 -19.78 1.64
N VAL A 170 7.78 -19.00 0.92
CA VAL A 170 8.24 -18.16 -0.20
C VAL A 170 9.26 -17.10 0.27
N LEU A 171 8.99 -16.44 1.40
CA LEU A 171 9.91 -15.47 1.98
C LEU A 171 11.26 -16.09 2.38
N LEU A 172 11.23 -17.25 3.01
CA LEU A 172 12.44 -17.99 3.36
C LEU A 172 13.21 -18.41 2.11
N ALA A 173 12.53 -18.94 1.08
CA ALA A 173 13.16 -19.33 -0.18
C ALA A 173 13.73 -18.13 -0.97
N ALA A 174 13.25 -16.92 -0.74
CA ALA A 174 13.77 -15.70 -1.37
C ALA A 174 15.00 -15.12 -0.64
N LEU A 175 15.28 -15.58 0.59
CA LEU A 175 16.43 -15.12 1.39
C LEU A 175 17.68 -16.02 1.20
N PHE A 176 17.52 -17.21 0.62
CA PHE A 176 18.58 -18.18 0.32
C PHE A 176 18.68 -18.47 -1.17
#